data_05a0340b5c0e32167c8d4c5fb3907761
#
_entry.id   05a0340b5c0e32167c8d4c5fb3907761
#
_cell.length_a   1.000
_cell.length_b   1.000
_cell.length_c   1.000
_cell.angle_alpha   90.00
_cell.angle_beta   90.00
_cell.angle_gamma   90.00
#
_symmetry.space_group_name_H-M   'P 1'
#
loop_
_entity.id
_entity.type
_entity.pdbx_description
1 polymer ?
#
loop_
_entity_poly.entity_id
_entity_poly.type
_entity_poly.pdbx_seq_one_letter_code
_entity_poly.pdbx_strand_id
1 'polypeptide(L)' 'VDTFRTANPATQDRFSWFDYRSKGFDDNRGLRIDLLLASAPLAERCIETGIDYDIRSMEKPSDHAPVWATFKL' A
#
# COMPACT_ATOMS: atom_id res chain seq x y z
N VAL A 1 -1.23 -12.72 7.57
CA VAL A 1 -0.59 -12.66 6.24
C VAL A 1 -0.64 -11.22 5.72
N ASP A 2 0.50 -10.70 5.34
CA ASP A 2 0.61 -9.38 4.68
C ASP A 2 0.11 -9.53 3.24
N THR A 3 -1.11 -9.05 2.97
CA THR A 3 -1.77 -9.25 1.69
C THR A 3 -1.01 -8.63 0.52
N PHE A 4 -0.44 -7.43 0.70
CA PHE A 4 0.32 -6.77 -0.37
C PHE A 4 1.60 -7.55 -0.69
N ARG A 5 2.35 -7.95 0.34
CA ARG A 5 3.61 -8.68 0.14
C ARG A 5 3.38 -10.05 -0.49
N THR A 6 2.30 -10.74 -0.12
CA THR A 6 1.96 -12.04 -0.70
C THR A 6 1.67 -11.92 -2.20
N ALA A 7 0.94 -10.88 -2.60
CA ALA A 7 0.63 -10.62 -4.01
C ALA A 7 1.82 -10.06 -4.79
N ASN A 8 2.75 -9.38 -4.10
CA ASN A 8 3.88 -8.67 -4.72
C ASN A 8 5.19 -9.03 -4.01
N PRO A 9 5.64 -10.29 -4.05
CA PRO A 9 6.73 -10.76 -3.20
C PRO A 9 8.09 -10.11 -3.49
N ALA A 10 8.32 -9.64 -4.69
CA ALA A 10 9.59 -9.02 -5.09
C ALA A 10 9.56 -7.50 -5.18
N THR A 11 8.41 -6.88 -4.93
CA THR A 11 8.25 -5.42 -5.06
C THR A 11 8.92 -4.71 -3.89
N GLN A 12 9.82 -3.77 -4.17
CA GLN A 12 10.57 -3.02 -3.16
C GLN A 12 10.44 -1.50 -3.31
N ASP A 13 9.67 -1.01 -4.28
CA ASP A 13 9.57 0.40 -4.65
C ASP A 13 8.16 0.96 -4.47
N ARG A 14 7.32 0.30 -3.68
CA ARG A 14 5.95 0.73 -3.39
C ARG A 14 5.80 1.01 -1.90
N PHE A 15 5.40 2.25 -1.58
CA PHE A 15 5.34 2.73 -0.21
C PHE A 15 3.96 3.28 0.09
N SER A 16 3.56 3.24 1.38
CA SER A 16 2.28 3.78 1.85
C SER A 16 2.43 5.10 2.61
N TRP A 17 3.65 5.51 2.92
CA TRP A 17 3.92 6.74 3.63
C TRP A 17 5.08 7.49 2.99
N PHE A 18 4.93 8.82 2.90
CA PHE A 18 5.93 9.70 2.30
C PHE A 18 6.05 10.98 3.11
N ASP A 19 7.27 11.36 3.49
CA ASP A 19 7.51 12.57 4.27
C ASP A 19 7.26 13.81 3.42
N TYR A 20 6.39 14.70 3.89
CA TYR A 20 6.12 15.97 3.21
C TYR A 20 7.37 16.84 3.07
N ARG A 21 8.18 16.89 4.13
CA ARG A 21 9.31 17.82 4.24
C ARG A 21 10.42 17.52 3.24
N SER A 22 10.53 16.29 2.81
CA SER A 22 11.57 15.86 1.87
C SER A 22 11.05 15.69 0.45
N LYS A 23 9.78 16.05 0.18
CA LYS A 23 9.10 15.78 -1.09
C LYS A 23 9.18 14.30 -1.46
N GLY A 24 9.05 13.43 -0.46
CA GLY A 24 9.25 12.00 -0.62
C GLY A 24 8.36 11.38 -1.69
N PHE A 25 7.09 11.84 -1.80
CA PHE A 25 6.18 11.28 -2.80
C PHE A 25 6.68 11.53 -4.22
N ASP A 26 7.10 12.75 -4.53
CA ASP A 26 7.57 13.11 -5.87
C ASP A 26 8.81 12.30 -6.28
N ASP A 27 9.67 12.01 -5.30
CA ASP A 27 10.91 11.27 -5.52
C ASP A 27 10.76 9.76 -5.26
N ASN A 28 9.53 9.29 -4.95
CA ASN A 28 9.23 7.91 -4.55
C ASN A 28 10.15 7.41 -3.43
N ARG A 29 10.31 8.24 -2.39
CA ARG A 29 11.06 7.89 -1.18
C ARG A 29 10.12 7.82 0.00
N GLY A 30 9.91 6.63 0.54
CA GLY A 30 8.97 6.43 1.61
C GLY A 30 9.16 5.10 2.33
N LEU A 31 8.13 4.70 3.09
CA LEU A 31 8.09 3.45 3.82
C LEU A 31 6.75 2.77 3.59
N ARG A 32 6.74 1.44 3.54
CA ARG A 32 5.50 0.66 3.50
C ARG A 32 5.17 0.24 4.92
N ILE A 33 4.48 1.13 5.64
CA ILE A 33 4.14 0.93 7.05
C ILE A 33 2.65 0.67 7.30
N ASP A 34 1.80 0.88 6.30
CA ASP A 34 0.37 0.58 6.39
C ASP A 34 0.13 -0.79 5.76
N LEU A 35 -0.32 -1.74 6.58
CA LEU A 35 -0.46 -3.14 6.20
C LEU A 35 -1.91 -3.59 6.39
N LEU A 36 -2.39 -4.45 5.48
CA LEU A 36 -3.64 -5.18 5.64
C LEU A 36 -3.28 -6.64 5.88
N LEU A 37 -3.46 -7.08 7.13
CA LEU A 37 -3.14 -8.44 7.55
C LEU A 37 -4.40 -9.30 7.53
N ALA A 38 -4.32 -10.48 6.92
CA ALA A 38 -5.43 -11.40 6.84
C ALA A 38 -5.04 -12.75 7.44
N SER A 39 -6.03 -13.49 7.97
CA SER A 39 -5.81 -14.87 8.35
C SER A 39 -5.46 -15.70 7.12
N ALA A 40 -4.80 -16.86 7.31
CA ALA A 40 -4.43 -17.69 6.17
C ALA A 40 -5.63 -18.10 5.30
N PRO A 41 -6.78 -18.54 5.86
CA PRO A 41 -7.95 -18.84 5.04
C PRO A 41 -8.49 -17.65 4.25
N LEU A 42 -8.47 -16.45 4.83
CA LEU A 42 -8.92 -15.24 4.13
C LEU A 42 -7.93 -14.81 3.06
N ALA A 43 -6.63 -14.89 3.36
CA ALA A 43 -5.57 -14.53 2.42
C ALA A 43 -5.64 -15.37 1.13
N GLU A 44 -6.02 -16.64 1.23
CA GLU A 44 -6.21 -17.51 0.07
C GLU A 44 -7.33 -17.01 -0.86
N ARG A 45 -8.24 -16.19 -0.35
CA ARG A 45 -9.35 -15.62 -1.12
C ARG A 45 -9.07 -14.20 -1.62
N CYS A 46 -7.85 -13.70 -1.42
CA CYS A 46 -7.46 -12.37 -1.88
C CYS A 46 -7.34 -12.40 -3.41
N ILE A 47 -8.15 -11.55 -4.07
CA ILE A 47 -8.15 -11.45 -5.53
C ILE A 47 -7.14 -10.42 -5.99
N GLU A 48 -7.08 -9.27 -5.28
CA GLU A 48 -6.28 -8.13 -5.67
C GLU A 48 -5.96 -7.28 -4.46
N THR A 49 -4.83 -6.61 -4.47
CA THR A 49 -4.42 -5.67 -3.43
C THR A 49 -3.62 -4.55 -4.06
N GLY A 50 -3.55 -3.40 -3.41
CA GLY A 50 -2.81 -2.26 -3.94
C GLY A 50 -2.68 -1.10 -2.97
N ILE A 51 -2.03 -0.06 -3.46
CA ILE A 51 -1.84 1.21 -2.78
C ILE A 51 -2.35 2.30 -3.72
N ASP A 52 -3.23 3.18 -3.22
CA ASP A 52 -3.88 4.19 -4.06
C ASP A 52 -3.02 5.45 -4.14
N TYR A 53 -2.19 5.54 -5.15
CA TYR A 53 -1.34 6.70 -5.39
C TYR A 53 -2.09 7.88 -6.00
N ASP A 54 -3.20 7.64 -6.69
CA ASP A 54 -4.01 8.73 -7.24
C ASP A 54 -4.55 9.62 -6.13
N ILE A 55 -5.08 9.02 -5.05
CA ILE A 55 -5.53 9.77 -3.88
C ILE A 55 -4.35 10.46 -3.19
N ARG A 56 -3.22 9.79 -3.02
CA ARG A 56 -2.03 10.36 -2.39
C ARG A 56 -1.48 11.57 -3.16
N SER A 57 -1.66 11.62 -4.47
CA SER A 57 -1.17 12.70 -5.32
C SER A 57 -2.08 13.92 -5.38
N MET A 58 -3.28 13.86 -4.78
CA MET A 58 -4.22 14.97 -4.75
C MET A 58 -3.67 16.17 -3.97
N GLU A 59 -4.22 17.35 -4.22
CA GLU A 59 -3.88 18.56 -3.45
C GLU A 59 -4.21 18.36 -1.98
N LYS A 60 -3.28 18.72 -1.10
CA LYS A 60 -3.39 18.57 0.36
C LYS A 60 -3.70 17.13 0.79
N PRO A 61 -2.97 16.13 0.31
CA PRO A 61 -3.21 14.75 0.70
C PRO A 61 -2.69 14.47 2.12
N SER A 62 -3.08 13.32 2.68
CA SER A 62 -2.38 12.74 3.82
C SER A 62 -0.94 12.39 3.42
N ASP A 63 -0.03 12.23 4.39
CA ASP A 63 1.30 11.68 4.13
C ASP A 63 1.26 10.16 3.91
N HIS A 64 0.09 9.52 4.14
CA HIS A 64 -0.15 8.12 3.81
C HIS A 64 -0.91 7.98 2.50
N ALA A 65 -0.59 6.94 1.74
CA ALA A 65 -1.40 6.50 0.61
C ALA A 65 -2.38 5.41 1.10
N PRO A 66 -3.67 5.45 0.73
CA PRO A 66 -4.59 4.40 1.12
C PRO A 66 -4.16 3.03 0.61
N VAL A 67 -4.28 2.01 1.49
CA VAL A 67 -4.01 0.62 1.12
C VAL A 67 -5.32 -0.14 1.04
N TRP A 68 -5.44 -1.11 0.12
CA TRP A 68 -6.68 -1.84 -0.08
C TRP A 68 -6.42 -3.29 -0.50
N ALA A 69 -7.43 -4.12 -0.26
CA ALA A 69 -7.44 -5.51 -0.70
C ALA A 69 -8.87 -5.94 -1.00
N THR A 70 -9.05 -6.78 -2.00
CA THR A 70 -10.34 -7.34 -2.41
C THR A 70 -10.31 -8.85 -2.23
N PHE A 71 -11.35 -9.40 -1.59
CA PHE A 71 -11.47 -10.82 -1.30
C PHE A 71 -12.73 -11.39 -1.94
N LYS A 72 -12.64 -12.62 -2.42
CA LYS A 72 -13.79 -13.36 -2.90
C LYS A 72 -14.32 -14.23 -1.75
N LEU A 73 -15.48 -13.88 -1.20
CA LEU A 73 -16.14 -14.62 -0.14
C LEU A 73 -17.18 -15.58 -0.71
#